data_6d897146b5b36afa28adb2f158bfd220
#
_entry.id   6d897146b5b36afa28adb2f158bfd220
#
_cell.length_a   1.000
_cell.length_b   1.000
_cell.length_c   1.000
_cell.angle_alpha   90.00
_cell.angle_beta   90.00
_cell.angle_gamma   90.00
#
_symmetry.space_group_name_H-M   'P 1'
#
loop_
_entity.id
_entity.type
_entity.pdbx_description
1 polymer ?
#
loop_
_entity_poly.entity_id
_entity_poly.type
_entity_poly.pdbx_seq_one_letter_code
_entity_poly.pdbx_strand_id
1 'polypeptide(L)'
;MIRCRRNVFATTDRGSEFDVRLREGITPPEGYTVFYTTSAEVYRKSMTEIVNTGIWTSSVSDYSAVTAFKTVANEGTALNGESTFEVRIPAQAPNQLDDASMAKLHEKTSQDQTSGTATWLEANNSFGFITTESPSVKESNTVWARIPFAGFCVKKVDGTSDSAVSGAEFELTDAEGQVVATATSGEDGMFSFRELTEGRYTLTETKVPEGYMDRKLSITVTITQNPVTMEYNISFGDRYPGVGSSADPLCLPNYTTPVLPSTGGAGTKLYTAGGALLIAAAACLLYIQNKRRRGAQTSD
;
A
#
# COMPACT_ATOMS: atom_id res chain seq x y z
N MET A 1 -29.15 1.10 -22.29
CA MET A 1 -27.96 1.98 -22.46
C MET A 1 -27.08 1.86 -21.22
N ILE A 2 -25.81 1.56 -21.40
CA ILE A 2 -24.83 1.40 -20.31
C ILE A 2 -23.86 2.56 -20.41
N ARG A 3 -23.61 3.25 -19.28
CA ARG A 3 -22.63 4.33 -19.16
C ARG A 3 -21.37 3.78 -18.53
N CYS A 4 -20.21 3.98 -19.16
CA CYS A 4 -18.95 3.36 -18.79
C CYS A 4 -17.97 4.26 -18.06
N ARG A 5 -18.30 5.51 -17.77
CA ARG A 5 -17.37 6.48 -17.17
C ARG A 5 -17.94 7.15 -15.93
N ARG A 6 -17.04 7.43 -15.00
CA ARG A 6 -17.30 8.37 -13.90
C ARG A 6 -17.57 9.74 -14.49
N ASN A 7 -18.63 10.37 -14.05
CA ASN A 7 -19.00 11.69 -14.53
C ASN A 7 -18.44 12.77 -13.61
N VAL A 8 -17.39 13.45 -14.06
CA VAL A 8 -16.80 14.58 -13.33
C VAL A 8 -17.66 15.84 -13.40
N PHE A 9 -18.66 15.89 -14.29
CA PHE A 9 -19.39 17.12 -14.60
C PHE A 9 -20.90 17.03 -14.48
N ALA A 10 -21.47 15.93 -14.08
CA ALA A 10 -22.92 15.80 -14.14
C ALA A 10 -23.60 15.63 -12.80
N THR A 11 -24.75 16.25 -12.71
CA THR A 11 -25.79 16.03 -11.70
C THR A 11 -26.30 14.58 -11.62
N THR A 12 -25.77 13.69 -12.45
CA THR A 12 -26.07 12.25 -12.53
C THR A 12 -24.87 11.39 -12.19
N ASP A 13 -23.93 11.89 -11.38
CA ASP A 13 -22.88 11.07 -10.80
C ASP A 13 -23.55 9.97 -9.97
N ARG A 14 -23.32 8.72 -10.38
CA ARG A 14 -23.86 7.54 -9.71
C ARG A 14 -22.96 7.06 -8.58
N GLY A 15 -21.95 7.85 -8.19
CA GLY A 15 -21.01 7.54 -7.13
C GLY A 15 -19.91 6.57 -7.54
N SER A 16 -19.63 6.41 -8.86
CA SER A 16 -18.43 5.68 -9.29
C SER A 16 -17.18 6.48 -8.96
N GLU A 17 -16.19 5.79 -8.40
CA GLU A 17 -14.95 6.39 -7.88
C GLU A 17 -13.76 6.19 -8.81
N PHE A 18 -13.93 5.39 -9.86
CA PHE A 18 -12.96 5.21 -10.95
C PHE A 18 -13.66 4.96 -12.28
N ASP A 19 -12.94 5.19 -13.37
CA ASP A 19 -13.44 4.96 -14.74
C ASP A 19 -13.32 3.47 -15.11
N VAL A 20 -14.38 2.92 -15.69
CA VAL A 20 -14.37 1.62 -16.38
C VAL A 20 -14.45 1.87 -17.87
N ARG A 21 -13.56 1.26 -18.67
CA ARG A 21 -13.46 1.47 -20.12
C ARG A 21 -13.71 0.17 -20.87
N LEU A 22 -14.26 0.26 -22.08
CA LEU A 22 -14.30 -0.87 -22.98
C LEU A 22 -12.88 -1.18 -23.47
N ARG A 23 -12.53 -2.47 -23.48
CA ARG A 23 -11.29 -2.97 -24.04
C ARG A 23 -11.39 -3.20 -25.54
N GLU A 24 -12.57 -3.63 -26.00
CA GLU A 24 -12.86 -3.99 -27.37
C GLU A 24 -14.36 -3.82 -27.66
N GLY A 25 -14.76 -4.04 -28.91
CA GLY A 25 -16.18 -4.01 -29.32
C GLY A 25 -17.01 -5.09 -28.64
N ILE A 26 -18.24 -4.72 -28.32
CA ILE A 26 -19.22 -5.64 -27.76
C ILE A 26 -19.77 -6.53 -28.87
N THR A 27 -19.72 -7.85 -28.66
CA THR A 27 -20.40 -8.80 -29.58
C THR A 27 -21.91 -8.74 -29.30
N PRO A 28 -22.74 -8.30 -30.26
CA PRO A 28 -24.18 -8.24 -30.04
C PRO A 28 -24.78 -9.65 -29.99
N PRO A 29 -25.83 -9.84 -29.19
CA PRO A 29 -26.67 -11.04 -29.32
C PRO A 29 -27.28 -11.16 -30.74
N GLU A 30 -27.63 -12.37 -31.12
CA GLU A 30 -28.27 -12.63 -32.43
C GLU A 30 -29.54 -11.77 -32.63
N GLY A 31 -29.69 -11.14 -33.79
CA GLY A 31 -30.79 -10.24 -34.06
C GLY A 31 -30.66 -8.84 -33.51
N TYR A 32 -29.52 -8.47 -32.94
CA TYR A 32 -29.30 -7.14 -32.34
C TYR A 32 -28.09 -6.44 -32.96
N THR A 33 -28.10 -5.12 -32.92
CA THR A 33 -26.97 -4.25 -33.29
C THR A 33 -26.55 -3.39 -32.09
N VAL A 34 -25.24 -3.30 -31.86
CA VAL A 34 -24.66 -2.42 -30.84
C VAL A 34 -24.27 -1.10 -31.46
N PHE A 35 -24.62 -0.03 -30.80
CA PHE A 35 -24.22 1.34 -31.16
C PHE A 35 -23.44 1.97 -29.99
N TYR A 36 -22.42 2.72 -30.33
CA TYR A 36 -21.50 3.38 -29.40
C TYR A 36 -21.59 4.88 -29.51
N THR A 37 -21.19 5.58 -28.47
CA THR A 37 -20.93 7.02 -28.52
C THR A 37 -19.73 7.38 -27.66
N THR A 38 -18.95 8.36 -28.12
CA THR A 38 -17.87 8.98 -27.37
C THR A 38 -18.26 10.37 -26.84
N SER A 39 -19.52 10.77 -27.03
CA SER A 39 -20.03 12.08 -26.63
C SER A 39 -20.18 12.18 -25.11
N ALA A 40 -19.72 13.28 -24.54
CA ALA A 40 -19.96 13.62 -23.13
C ALA A 40 -21.44 14.00 -22.84
N GLU A 41 -22.27 14.21 -23.87
CA GLU A 41 -23.69 14.54 -23.68
C GLU A 41 -24.48 13.47 -22.93
N VAL A 42 -24.02 12.19 -23.01
CA VAL A 42 -24.63 11.07 -22.26
C VAL A 42 -24.66 11.27 -20.76
N TYR A 43 -23.81 12.14 -20.24
CA TYR A 43 -23.73 12.43 -18.80
C TYR A 43 -24.66 13.58 -18.37
N ARG A 44 -25.09 14.40 -19.31
CA ARG A 44 -25.89 15.63 -19.05
C ARG A 44 -27.37 15.45 -19.26
N LYS A 45 -27.77 14.38 -19.96
CA LYS A 45 -29.15 14.12 -20.37
C LYS A 45 -29.67 12.82 -19.77
N SER A 46 -30.96 12.72 -19.57
CA SER A 46 -31.61 11.46 -19.22
C SER A 46 -31.46 10.41 -20.34
N MET A 47 -31.63 9.14 -20.00
CA MET A 47 -31.60 8.09 -21.03
C MET A 47 -32.68 8.27 -22.09
N THR A 48 -33.85 8.75 -21.73
CA THR A 48 -34.94 9.02 -22.66
C THR A 48 -34.58 10.09 -23.69
N GLU A 49 -33.83 11.13 -23.27
CA GLU A 49 -33.43 12.24 -24.14
C GLU A 49 -32.36 11.84 -25.14
N ILE A 50 -31.43 10.96 -24.76
CA ILE A 50 -30.24 10.66 -25.59
C ILE A 50 -30.39 9.40 -26.44
N VAL A 51 -31.33 8.50 -26.14
CA VAL A 51 -31.45 7.19 -26.84
C VAL A 51 -31.66 7.35 -28.35
N ASN A 52 -32.37 8.39 -28.77
CA ASN A 52 -32.72 8.65 -30.19
C ASN A 52 -31.94 9.83 -30.79
N THR A 53 -30.87 10.29 -30.17
CA THR A 53 -30.04 11.37 -30.74
C THR A 53 -29.09 10.84 -31.82
N GLY A 54 -28.58 11.72 -32.67
CA GLY A 54 -27.63 11.39 -33.74
C GLY A 54 -26.18 11.16 -33.30
N ILE A 55 -25.93 11.00 -31.98
CA ILE A 55 -24.58 10.81 -31.43
C ILE A 55 -24.11 9.35 -31.47
N TRP A 56 -24.91 8.44 -31.99
CA TRP A 56 -24.65 6.99 -31.99
C TRP A 56 -24.05 6.53 -33.33
N THR A 57 -23.03 5.65 -33.25
CA THR A 57 -22.40 5.00 -34.39
C THR A 57 -22.28 3.49 -34.13
N SER A 58 -22.31 2.69 -35.20
CA SER A 58 -22.15 1.23 -35.12
C SER A 58 -20.71 0.79 -34.89
N SER A 59 -19.74 1.69 -35.07
CA SER A 59 -18.33 1.39 -34.86
C SER A 59 -17.57 2.64 -34.38
N VAL A 60 -16.50 2.44 -33.65
CA VAL A 60 -15.55 3.48 -33.20
C VAL A 60 -14.13 2.99 -33.44
N SER A 61 -13.22 3.91 -33.65
CA SER A 61 -11.79 3.59 -33.80
C SER A 61 -11.09 3.28 -32.46
N ASP A 62 -11.59 3.83 -31.36
CA ASP A 62 -11.07 3.65 -30.02
C ASP A 62 -12.20 3.32 -29.05
N TYR A 63 -12.27 2.08 -28.64
CA TYR A 63 -13.28 1.61 -27.69
C TYR A 63 -13.04 2.14 -26.27
N SER A 64 -11.82 2.48 -25.92
CA SER A 64 -11.51 3.07 -24.60
C SER A 64 -12.10 4.46 -24.40
N ALA A 65 -12.40 5.17 -25.50
CA ALA A 65 -13.04 6.47 -25.51
C ALA A 65 -14.58 6.41 -25.42
N VAL A 66 -15.17 5.22 -25.50
CA VAL A 66 -16.64 5.05 -25.47
C VAL A 66 -17.19 5.49 -24.13
N THR A 67 -18.12 6.43 -24.16
CA THR A 67 -18.81 6.97 -22.99
C THR A 67 -20.13 6.25 -22.69
N ALA A 68 -20.76 5.68 -23.71
CA ALA A 68 -21.94 4.81 -23.56
C ALA A 68 -22.12 3.92 -24.79
N PHE A 69 -22.89 2.87 -24.61
CA PHE A 69 -23.40 2.05 -25.73
C PHE A 69 -24.87 1.74 -25.56
N LYS A 70 -25.53 1.41 -26.66
CA LYS A 70 -26.89 0.86 -26.66
C LYS A 70 -26.96 -0.33 -27.59
N THR A 71 -27.83 -1.27 -27.29
CA THR A 71 -28.16 -2.42 -28.14
C THR A 71 -29.57 -2.25 -28.62
N VAL A 72 -29.77 -2.42 -29.91
CA VAL A 72 -31.08 -2.23 -30.60
C VAL A 72 -31.45 -3.49 -31.31
N ALA A 73 -32.69 -3.96 -31.15
CA ALA A 73 -33.24 -5.09 -31.92
C ALA A 73 -33.32 -4.71 -33.39
N ASN A 74 -32.89 -5.62 -34.27
CA ASN A 74 -33.06 -5.50 -35.70
C ASN A 74 -34.53 -5.76 -36.09
N GLU A 75 -34.93 -5.33 -37.29
CA GLU A 75 -36.28 -5.55 -37.77
C GLU A 75 -36.62 -7.06 -37.73
N GLY A 76 -37.80 -7.38 -37.23
CA GLY A 76 -38.26 -8.75 -37.06
C GLY A 76 -37.73 -9.50 -35.81
N THR A 77 -36.85 -8.90 -35.03
CA THR A 77 -36.37 -9.50 -33.76
C THR A 77 -37.35 -9.20 -32.65
N ALA A 78 -37.81 -10.25 -31.95
CA ALA A 78 -38.65 -10.13 -30.77
C ALA A 78 -38.05 -10.94 -29.60
N LEU A 79 -38.15 -10.41 -28.39
CA LEU A 79 -37.91 -11.15 -27.14
C LEU A 79 -39.23 -11.79 -26.70
N ASN A 80 -39.23 -13.11 -26.58
CA ASN A 80 -40.34 -13.84 -25.99
C ASN A 80 -40.25 -13.74 -24.44
N GLY A 81 -41.39 -13.84 -23.76
CA GLY A 81 -41.45 -13.63 -22.31
C GLY A 81 -40.58 -14.55 -21.43
N GLU A 82 -40.10 -15.67 -22.02
CA GLU A 82 -39.17 -16.63 -21.36
C GLU A 82 -37.72 -16.51 -21.85
N SER A 83 -37.41 -15.57 -22.74
CA SER A 83 -36.08 -15.42 -23.35
C SER A 83 -35.17 -14.60 -22.42
N THR A 84 -33.93 -15.05 -22.28
CA THR A 84 -32.87 -14.28 -21.62
C THR A 84 -32.13 -13.44 -22.66
N PHE A 85 -32.00 -12.15 -22.41
CA PHE A 85 -31.18 -11.24 -23.18
C PHE A 85 -29.87 -10.98 -22.44
N GLU A 86 -28.77 -11.51 -22.97
CA GLU A 86 -27.44 -11.37 -22.38
C GLU A 86 -26.53 -10.53 -23.27
N VAL A 87 -25.89 -9.52 -22.69
CA VAL A 87 -24.84 -8.72 -23.32
C VAL A 87 -23.58 -8.82 -22.49
N ARG A 88 -22.53 -9.39 -23.08
CA ARG A 88 -21.21 -9.46 -22.44
C ARG A 88 -20.40 -8.23 -22.81
N ILE A 89 -19.92 -7.53 -21.77
CA ILE A 89 -19.23 -6.25 -21.92
C ILE A 89 -17.76 -6.47 -21.62
N PRO A 90 -16.85 -6.42 -22.62
CA PRO A 90 -15.42 -6.53 -22.43
C PRO A 90 -14.87 -5.23 -21.83
N ALA A 91 -15.00 -5.06 -20.54
CA ALA A 91 -14.58 -3.86 -19.82
C ALA A 91 -13.34 -4.14 -18.97
N GLN A 92 -12.57 -3.08 -18.71
CA GLN A 92 -11.42 -3.11 -17.83
C GLN A 92 -11.40 -1.92 -16.90
N ALA A 93 -10.87 -2.12 -15.69
CA ALA A 93 -10.49 -1.05 -14.80
C ALA A 93 -9.24 -0.33 -15.32
N PRO A 94 -8.96 0.92 -14.92
CA PRO A 94 -7.76 1.63 -15.32
C PRO A 94 -6.50 0.94 -14.74
N ASN A 95 -5.43 0.91 -15.53
CA ASN A 95 -4.12 0.43 -15.06
C ASN A 95 -3.48 1.40 -14.05
N GLN A 96 -3.84 2.68 -14.14
CA GLN A 96 -3.44 3.73 -13.21
C GLN A 96 -4.67 4.56 -12.86
N LEU A 97 -4.82 4.88 -11.60
CA LEU A 97 -5.87 5.78 -11.13
C LEU A 97 -5.55 7.22 -11.53
N ASP A 98 -6.57 7.97 -11.90
CA ASP A 98 -6.45 9.41 -12.08
C ASP A 98 -6.40 10.13 -10.71
N ASP A 99 -5.99 11.41 -10.72
CA ASP A 99 -5.85 12.21 -9.50
C ASP A 99 -7.13 12.28 -8.67
N ALA A 100 -8.29 12.26 -9.32
CA ALA A 100 -9.56 12.32 -8.62
C ALA A 100 -9.93 10.99 -7.95
N SER A 101 -9.60 9.86 -8.57
CA SER A 101 -9.73 8.52 -7.97
C SER A 101 -8.74 8.34 -6.82
N MET A 102 -7.50 8.83 -6.98
CA MET A 102 -6.51 8.83 -5.90
C MET A 102 -6.95 9.68 -4.71
N ALA A 103 -7.46 10.89 -4.96
CA ALA A 103 -7.99 11.74 -3.89
C ALA A 103 -9.14 11.06 -3.12
N LYS A 104 -10.00 10.30 -3.83
CA LYS A 104 -11.08 9.55 -3.21
C LYS A 104 -10.57 8.37 -2.39
N LEU A 105 -9.54 7.68 -2.87
CA LEU A 105 -8.87 6.62 -2.13
C LEU A 105 -8.26 7.16 -0.82
N HIS A 106 -7.51 8.27 -0.89
CA HIS A 106 -6.93 8.93 0.28
C HIS A 106 -8.00 9.38 1.28
N GLU A 107 -9.12 9.93 0.81
CA GLU A 107 -10.25 10.29 1.68
C GLU A 107 -10.77 9.07 2.44
N LYS A 108 -11.05 7.97 1.76
CA LYS A 108 -11.52 6.72 2.39
C LYS A 108 -10.51 6.13 3.36
N THR A 109 -9.23 6.09 2.97
CA THR A 109 -8.14 5.57 3.79
C THR A 109 -7.97 6.39 5.06
N SER A 110 -8.13 7.73 4.99
CA SER A 110 -8.06 8.61 6.15
C SER A 110 -9.22 8.46 7.11
N GLN A 111 -10.40 8.09 6.60
CA GLN A 111 -11.61 7.86 7.41
C GLN A 111 -11.59 6.48 8.10
N ASP A 112 -10.96 5.47 7.47
CA ASP A 112 -10.84 4.13 8.03
C ASP A 112 -9.60 4.02 8.94
N GLN A 113 -9.70 4.56 10.13
CA GLN A 113 -8.64 4.46 11.16
C GLN A 113 -8.63 3.13 11.90
N THR A 114 -9.61 2.27 11.69
CA THR A 114 -9.86 1.13 12.57
C THR A 114 -9.41 -0.22 12.03
N SER A 115 -9.46 -0.47 10.73
CA SER A 115 -9.17 -1.80 10.18
C SER A 115 -7.74 -1.96 9.68
N GLY A 116 -7.13 -0.91 9.15
CA GLY A 116 -5.72 -0.92 8.70
C GLY A 116 -5.38 -1.85 7.53
N THR A 117 -6.33 -2.64 7.03
CA THR A 117 -6.02 -3.77 6.17
C THR A 117 -6.49 -3.66 4.74
N ALA A 118 -7.63 -3.04 4.46
CA ALA A 118 -8.09 -2.92 3.08
C ALA A 118 -9.01 -1.72 2.89
N THR A 119 -8.73 -0.96 1.86
CA THR A 119 -9.61 0.08 1.33
C THR A 119 -9.97 -0.28 -0.10
N TRP A 120 -11.10 0.15 -0.60
CA TRP A 120 -11.49 -0.10 -1.98
C TRP A 120 -12.11 1.12 -2.62
N LEU A 121 -11.91 1.24 -3.92
CA LEU A 121 -12.70 2.11 -4.78
C LEU A 121 -13.81 1.31 -5.44
N GLU A 122 -14.95 1.96 -5.67
CA GLU A 122 -16.13 1.36 -6.24
C GLU A 122 -16.51 2.04 -7.56
N ALA A 123 -16.87 1.24 -8.56
CA ALA A 123 -17.59 1.70 -9.71
C ALA A 123 -18.92 0.97 -9.78
N ASN A 124 -19.96 1.71 -10.10
CA ASN A 124 -21.30 1.14 -10.23
C ASN A 124 -21.85 1.31 -11.63
N ASN A 125 -22.75 0.44 -12.01
CA ASN A 125 -23.47 0.56 -13.26
C ASN A 125 -24.89 0.00 -13.15
N SER A 126 -25.77 0.58 -13.96
CA SER A 126 -27.11 0.07 -14.25
C SER A 126 -27.39 0.29 -15.72
N PHE A 127 -28.36 -0.40 -16.28
CA PHE A 127 -28.80 -0.18 -17.65
C PHE A 127 -30.29 0.21 -17.69
N GLY A 128 -30.64 0.99 -18.68
CA GLY A 128 -32.03 1.26 -18.99
C GLY A 128 -32.47 0.50 -20.22
N PHE A 129 -33.72 0.07 -20.27
CA PHE A 129 -34.32 -0.57 -21.42
C PHE A 129 -35.69 0.01 -21.75
N ILE A 130 -36.05 -0.06 -23.00
CA ILE A 130 -37.34 0.38 -23.54
C ILE A 130 -37.86 -0.78 -24.41
N THR A 131 -39.15 -1.09 -24.30
CA THR A 131 -39.83 -2.06 -25.17
C THR A 131 -40.94 -1.37 -25.96
N THR A 132 -41.46 -2.04 -26.99
CA THR A 132 -42.60 -1.56 -27.75
C THR A 132 -43.85 -1.42 -26.91
N GLU A 133 -44.01 -2.26 -25.90
CA GLU A 133 -45.15 -2.24 -24.99
C GLU A 133 -45.00 -1.20 -23.84
N SER A 134 -43.76 -0.85 -23.52
CA SER A 134 -43.43 0.14 -22.49
C SER A 134 -42.42 1.15 -23.02
N PRO A 135 -42.88 2.25 -23.61
CA PRO A 135 -42.03 3.28 -24.22
C PRO A 135 -41.26 4.12 -23.18
N SER A 136 -41.56 4.00 -21.91
CA SER A 136 -40.79 4.63 -20.84
C SER A 136 -39.55 3.81 -20.48
N VAL A 137 -38.45 4.50 -20.21
CA VAL A 137 -37.20 3.83 -19.76
C VAL A 137 -37.46 3.15 -18.41
N LYS A 138 -37.16 1.85 -18.39
CA LYS A 138 -37.06 1.07 -17.14
C LYS A 138 -35.60 0.86 -16.81
N GLU A 139 -35.24 0.98 -15.54
CA GLU A 139 -33.87 0.80 -15.08
C GLU A 139 -33.70 -0.55 -14.38
N SER A 140 -32.54 -1.19 -14.58
CA SER A 140 -32.14 -2.37 -13.84
C SER A 140 -31.74 -2.01 -12.41
N ASN A 141 -31.52 -3.01 -11.57
CA ASN A 141 -30.75 -2.86 -10.36
C ASN A 141 -29.31 -2.37 -10.67
N THR A 142 -28.70 -1.70 -9.72
CA THR A 142 -27.31 -1.29 -9.79
C THR A 142 -26.39 -2.46 -9.41
N VAL A 143 -25.31 -2.62 -10.16
CA VAL A 143 -24.22 -3.56 -9.86
C VAL A 143 -22.95 -2.78 -9.55
N TRP A 144 -22.08 -3.37 -8.75
CA TRP A 144 -20.85 -2.75 -8.26
C TRP A 144 -19.64 -3.58 -8.67
N ALA A 145 -18.59 -2.89 -9.07
CA ALA A 145 -17.24 -3.45 -9.21
C ALA A 145 -16.31 -2.73 -8.23
N ARG A 146 -15.36 -3.45 -7.65
CA ARG A 146 -14.43 -2.91 -6.66
C ARG A 146 -13.00 -3.11 -7.10
N ILE A 147 -12.16 -2.11 -6.87
CA ILE A 147 -10.70 -2.22 -6.89
C ILE A 147 -10.25 -2.15 -5.43
N PRO A 148 -9.83 -3.26 -4.82
CA PRO A 148 -9.32 -3.26 -3.47
C PRO A 148 -7.87 -2.79 -3.43
N PHE A 149 -7.45 -2.24 -2.27
CA PHE A 149 -6.09 -1.86 -1.94
C PHE A 149 -5.72 -2.45 -0.59
N ALA A 150 -4.52 -2.98 -0.48
CA ALA A 150 -4.00 -3.54 0.74
C ALA A 150 -3.39 -2.48 1.65
N GLY A 151 -3.21 -2.84 2.92
CA GLY A 151 -2.46 -2.06 3.89
C GLY A 151 -2.05 -2.92 5.06
N PHE A 152 -1.01 -2.49 5.79
CA PHE A 152 -0.58 -3.16 7.01
C PHE A 152 -0.10 -2.16 8.06
N CYS A 153 -0.27 -2.56 9.32
CA CYS A 153 0.18 -1.84 10.49
C CYS A 153 1.45 -2.46 11.07
N VAL A 154 2.33 -1.62 11.57
CA VAL A 154 3.59 -1.99 12.21
C VAL A 154 3.65 -1.33 13.57
N LYS A 155 4.17 -2.05 14.57
CA LYS A 155 4.48 -1.52 15.87
C LYS A 155 5.99 -1.62 16.14
N LYS A 156 6.61 -0.47 16.34
CA LYS A 156 8.00 -0.38 16.74
C LYS A 156 8.13 -0.48 18.24
N VAL A 157 8.93 -1.42 18.72
CA VAL A 157 9.08 -1.69 20.16
C VAL A 157 10.56 -1.78 20.57
N ASP A 158 10.83 -1.54 21.84
CA ASP A 158 12.08 -1.90 22.47
C ASP A 158 12.12 -3.43 22.68
N GLY A 159 13.15 -4.08 22.14
CA GLY A 159 13.25 -5.54 22.16
C GLY A 159 13.54 -6.16 23.54
N THR A 160 13.70 -5.34 24.57
CA THR A 160 13.95 -5.79 25.96
C THR A 160 12.72 -5.58 26.85
N SER A 161 12.02 -4.45 26.66
CA SER A 161 10.92 -4.01 27.53
C SER A 161 9.55 -4.07 26.86
N ASP A 162 9.49 -4.33 25.56
CA ASP A 162 8.30 -4.26 24.70
C ASP A 162 7.61 -2.87 24.69
N SER A 163 8.29 -1.85 25.21
CA SER A 163 7.79 -0.47 25.20
C SER A 163 7.77 0.08 23.80
N ALA A 164 6.80 0.96 23.52
CA ALA A 164 6.72 1.66 22.25
C ALA A 164 7.97 2.49 21.96
N VAL A 165 8.42 2.50 20.70
CA VAL A 165 9.56 3.29 20.23
C VAL A 165 9.10 4.25 19.15
N SER A 166 9.17 5.55 19.42
CA SER A 166 8.80 6.61 18.47
C SER A 166 10.00 7.12 17.67
N GLY A 167 9.74 7.77 16.53
CA GLY A 167 10.73 8.47 15.72
C GLY A 167 11.61 7.58 14.86
N ALA A 168 11.32 6.28 14.74
CA ALA A 168 11.94 5.41 13.75
C ALA A 168 11.34 5.69 12.37
N GLU A 169 12.19 5.90 11.35
CA GLU A 169 11.73 6.19 9.99
C GLU A 169 11.91 4.96 9.09
N PHE A 170 10.93 4.74 8.23
CA PHE A 170 10.86 3.59 7.34
C PHE A 170 10.52 4.01 5.91
N GLU A 171 11.09 3.27 4.98
CA GLU A 171 10.74 3.32 3.56
C GLU A 171 10.20 1.96 3.10
N LEU A 172 9.16 2.01 2.27
CA LEU A 172 8.65 0.86 1.55
C LEU A 172 9.00 1.04 0.07
N THR A 173 9.75 0.10 -0.49
CA THR A 173 10.11 0.10 -1.92
C THR A 173 9.42 -1.06 -2.64
N ASP A 174 9.10 -0.86 -3.92
CA ASP A 174 8.58 -1.92 -4.80
C ASP A 174 9.69 -2.88 -5.29
N ALA A 175 9.33 -3.79 -6.18
CA ALA A 175 10.25 -4.76 -6.76
C ALA A 175 11.33 -4.12 -7.66
N GLU A 176 11.04 -2.95 -8.22
CA GLU A 176 11.92 -2.14 -9.06
C GLU A 176 12.82 -1.22 -8.22
N GLY A 177 12.65 -1.20 -6.89
CA GLY A 177 13.42 -0.38 -5.96
C GLY A 177 12.96 1.07 -5.86
N GLN A 178 11.76 1.39 -6.37
CA GLN A 178 11.17 2.72 -6.22
C GLN A 178 10.52 2.85 -4.85
N VAL A 179 10.73 3.99 -4.19
CA VAL A 179 10.05 4.29 -2.92
C VAL A 179 8.57 4.56 -3.20
N VAL A 180 7.71 3.69 -2.68
CA VAL A 180 6.24 3.80 -2.83
C VAL A 180 5.60 4.50 -1.64
N ALA A 181 6.20 4.39 -0.45
CA ALA A 181 5.71 5.07 0.75
C ALA A 181 6.81 5.23 1.80
N THR A 182 6.65 6.21 2.69
CA THR A 182 7.47 6.42 3.88
C THR A 182 6.58 6.54 5.10
N ALA A 183 7.10 6.15 6.28
CA ALA A 183 6.37 6.27 7.54
C ALA A 183 7.33 6.49 8.71
N THR A 184 6.81 7.10 9.77
CA THR A 184 7.55 7.30 11.02
C THR A 184 6.72 6.74 12.18
N SER A 185 7.36 6.02 13.10
CA SER A 185 6.67 5.48 14.28
C SER A 185 6.20 6.60 15.22
N GLY A 186 4.92 6.54 15.61
CA GLY A 186 4.29 7.48 16.54
C GLY A 186 4.71 7.26 18.02
N GLU A 187 4.11 8.01 18.91
CA GLU A 187 4.37 7.89 20.37
C GLU A 187 3.98 6.51 20.93
N ASP A 188 2.98 5.88 20.31
CA ASP A 188 2.54 4.51 20.59
C ASP A 188 3.37 3.43 19.86
N GLY A 189 4.38 3.85 19.10
CA GLY A 189 5.21 3.01 18.24
C GLY A 189 4.52 2.61 16.92
N MET A 190 3.25 2.99 16.73
CA MET A 190 2.47 2.55 15.56
C MET A 190 2.76 3.40 14.33
N PHE A 191 2.74 2.74 13.19
CA PHE A 191 2.68 3.34 11.85
C PHE A 191 2.05 2.35 10.86
N SER A 192 1.68 2.82 9.69
CA SER A 192 1.03 1.98 8.68
C SER A 192 1.43 2.36 7.27
N PHE A 193 1.39 1.36 6.39
CA PHE A 193 1.45 1.53 4.95
C PHE A 193 0.09 1.14 4.38
N ARG A 194 -0.45 1.94 3.47
CA ARG A 194 -1.80 1.78 2.92
C ARG A 194 -1.79 1.99 1.42
N GLU A 195 -2.93 1.72 0.78
CA GLU A 195 -3.13 1.93 -0.67
C GLU A 195 -2.18 1.11 -1.55
N LEU A 196 -1.77 -0.06 -1.04
CA LEU A 196 -0.86 -0.97 -1.71
C LEU A 196 -1.64 -1.92 -2.63
N THR A 197 -1.01 -2.30 -3.71
CA THR A 197 -1.52 -3.34 -4.64
C THR A 197 -0.82 -4.67 -4.40
N GLU A 198 -1.29 -5.72 -5.07
CA GLU A 198 -0.59 -6.99 -5.13
C GLU A 198 0.85 -6.78 -5.64
N GLY A 199 1.82 -7.38 -4.95
CA GLY A 199 3.21 -7.23 -5.31
C GLY A 199 4.18 -7.66 -4.22
N ARG A 200 5.47 -7.49 -4.52
CA ARG A 200 6.57 -7.72 -3.59
C ARG A 200 7.21 -6.39 -3.26
N TYR A 201 7.34 -6.13 -1.97
CA TYR A 201 7.88 -4.89 -1.43
C TYR A 201 9.04 -5.20 -0.48
N THR A 202 9.88 -4.19 -0.24
CA THR A 202 10.92 -4.23 0.79
C THR A 202 10.69 -3.09 1.78
N LEU A 203 10.48 -3.44 3.05
CA LEU A 203 10.38 -2.51 4.16
C LEU A 203 11.76 -2.35 4.79
N THR A 204 12.29 -1.12 4.80
CA THR A 204 13.63 -0.81 5.33
C THR A 204 13.54 0.27 6.41
N GLU A 205 14.19 0.07 7.56
CA GLU A 205 14.38 1.11 8.56
C GLU A 205 15.51 2.03 8.10
N THR A 206 15.19 3.27 7.75
CA THR A 206 16.15 4.26 7.24
C THR A 206 16.77 5.10 8.32
N LYS A 207 16.05 5.27 9.45
CA LYS A 207 16.55 5.99 10.62
C LYS A 207 16.14 5.30 11.91
N VAL A 208 17.13 5.00 12.70
CA VAL A 208 16.98 4.40 14.04
C VAL A 208 16.94 5.52 15.10
N PRO A 209 16.02 5.49 16.06
CA PRO A 209 15.98 6.47 17.14
C PRO A 209 17.25 6.45 17.99
N GLU A 210 17.55 7.59 18.64
CA GLU A 210 18.72 7.74 19.47
C GLU A 210 18.74 6.71 20.62
N GLY A 211 19.92 6.12 20.88
CA GLY A 211 20.10 5.11 21.90
C GLY A 211 19.91 3.66 21.43
N TYR A 212 19.37 3.45 20.22
CA TYR A 212 19.20 2.13 19.64
C TYR A 212 20.27 1.78 18.60
N MET A 213 20.54 0.49 18.45
CA MET A 213 21.49 -0.01 17.44
C MET A 213 20.88 -0.05 16.04
N ASP A 214 21.58 0.51 15.07
CA ASP A 214 21.26 0.35 13.66
C ASP A 214 21.61 -1.07 13.17
N ARG A 215 20.60 -1.92 13.05
CA ARG A 215 20.73 -3.31 12.61
C ARG A 215 20.50 -3.50 11.12
N LYS A 216 20.32 -2.41 10.36
CA LYS A 216 20.02 -2.43 8.93
C LYS A 216 18.82 -3.32 8.63
N LEU A 217 17.71 -3.06 9.35
CA LEU A 217 16.49 -3.84 9.20
C LEU A 217 15.95 -3.72 7.77
N SER A 218 15.78 -4.86 7.13
CA SER A 218 15.15 -4.97 5.82
C SER A 218 14.28 -6.23 5.79
N ILE A 219 13.02 -6.07 5.42
CA ILE A 219 11.99 -7.12 5.45
C ILE A 219 11.31 -7.18 4.09
N THR A 220 11.21 -8.38 3.52
CA THR A 220 10.36 -8.61 2.36
C THR A 220 8.91 -8.67 2.79
N VAL A 221 8.07 -7.85 2.18
CA VAL A 221 6.61 -7.86 2.32
C VAL A 221 6.02 -8.37 1.02
N THR A 222 5.26 -9.45 1.08
CA THR A 222 4.57 -10.02 -0.09
C THR A 222 3.08 -9.86 0.10
N ILE A 223 2.44 -9.18 -0.86
CA ILE A 223 1.00 -8.96 -0.90
C ILE A 223 0.44 -9.79 -2.06
N THR A 224 -0.48 -10.70 -1.75
CA THR A 224 -1.16 -11.53 -2.75
C THR A 224 -2.66 -11.35 -2.62
N GLN A 225 -3.38 -11.33 -3.72
CA GLN A 225 -4.82 -11.26 -3.72
C GLN A 225 -5.44 -12.62 -4.01
N ASN A 226 -6.44 -13.01 -3.21
CA ASN A 226 -7.26 -14.16 -3.53
C ASN A 226 -8.20 -13.82 -4.70
N PRO A 227 -8.10 -14.50 -5.85
CA PRO A 227 -8.87 -14.15 -7.05
C PRO A 227 -10.38 -14.42 -6.92
N VAL A 228 -10.80 -15.14 -5.88
CA VAL A 228 -12.21 -15.48 -5.64
C VAL A 228 -12.84 -14.55 -4.61
N THR A 229 -12.18 -14.36 -3.45
CA THR A 229 -12.70 -13.52 -2.36
C THR A 229 -12.29 -12.05 -2.52
N MET A 230 -11.31 -11.76 -3.38
CA MET A 230 -10.70 -10.43 -3.56
C MET A 230 -10.00 -9.90 -2.30
N GLU A 231 -9.84 -10.73 -1.28
CA GLU A 231 -9.12 -10.38 -0.06
C GLU A 231 -7.61 -10.46 -0.25
N TYR A 232 -6.89 -9.60 0.44
CA TYR A 232 -5.44 -9.62 0.44
C TYR A 232 -4.88 -10.47 1.56
N ASN A 233 -3.84 -11.24 1.24
CA ASN A 233 -2.98 -11.90 2.19
C ASN A 233 -1.61 -11.20 2.18
N ILE A 234 -1.14 -10.79 3.37
CA ILE A 234 0.13 -10.07 3.54
C ILE A 234 1.06 -10.97 4.35
N SER A 235 2.26 -11.20 3.83
CA SER A 235 3.30 -11.99 4.48
C SER A 235 4.57 -11.17 4.65
N PHE A 236 5.16 -11.24 5.83
CA PHE A 236 6.43 -10.59 6.20
C PHE A 236 7.61 -11.59 6.21
N GLY A 237 7.43 -12.75 5.57
CA GLY A 237 8.37 -13.86 5.60
C GLY A 237 8.32 -14.64 6.92
N ASP A 238 9.03 -15.76 6.97
CA ASP A 238 8.95 -16.70 8.10
C ASP A 238 9.47 -16.16 9.43
N ARG A 239 10.25 -15.09 9.39
CA ARG A 239 10.89 -14.49 10.57
C ARG A 239 9.96 -13.58 11.37
N TYR A 240 8.94 -13.06 10.75
CA TYR A 240 8.06 -12.05 11.32
C TYR A 240 6.60 -12.49 11.15
N PRO A 241 6.13 -13.41 11.99
CA PRO A 241 4.73 -13.82 11.97
C PRO A 241 3.84 -12.67 12.43
N GLY A 242 2.69 -12.53 11.81
CA GLY A 242 1.70 -11.52 12.13
C GLY A 242 0.84 -11.19 10.92
N VAL A 243 -0.37 -10.72 11.14
CA VAL A 243 -1.30 -10.33 10.07
C VAL A 243 -1.14 -8.87 9.65
N GLY A 244 -0.40 -8.05 10.43
CA GLY A 244 -0.21 -6.63 10.14
C GLY A 244 -1.50 -5.81 10.22
N SER A 245 -2.50 -6.26 10.99
CA SER A 245 -3.70 -5.47 11.29
C SER A 245 -3.45 -4.48 12.42
N SER A 246 -4.34 -3.52 12.63
CA SER A 246 -4.25 -2.60 13.77
C SER A 246 -4.38 -3.30 15.12
N ALA A 247 -5.10 -4.42 15.17
CA ALA A 247 -5.27 -5.24 16.37
C ALA A 247 -4.09 -6.22 16.60
N ASP A 248 -3.44 -6.65 15.51
CA ASP A 248 -2.28 -7.56 15.51
C ASP A 248 -1.21 -7.03 14.54
N PRO A 249 -0.52 -5.93 14.91
CA PRO A 249 0.47 -5.29 14.06
C PRO A 249 1.75 -6.13 13.95
N LEU A 250 2.47 -5.96 12.85
CA LEU A 250 3.82 -6.48 12.71
C LEU A 250 4.73 -5.84 13.77
N CYS A 251 5.22 -6.60 14.73
CA CYS A 251 6.11 -6.09 15.78
C CYS A 251 7.57 -6.10 15.35
N LEU A 252 8.20 -4.92 15.36
CA LEU A 252 9.61 -4.76 14.97
C LEU A 252 10.45 -4.26 16.16
N PRO A 253 11.27 -5.13 16.80
CA PRO A 253 12.07 -4.74 17.93
C PRO A 253 13.36 -4.01 17.53
N ASN A 254 13.69 -2.91 18.22
CA ASN A 254 15.02 -2.34 18.30
C ASN A 254 15.65 -2.67 19.65
N TYR A 255 16.96 -2.77 19.68
CA TYR A 255 17.72 -3.06 20.90
C TYR A 255 18.65 -1.89 21.19
N THR A 256 18.74 -1.51 22.47
CA THR A 256 19.64 -0.46 22.93
C THR A 256 21.10 -0.86 22.72
N THR A 257 21.94 0.14 22.48
CA THR A 257 23.39 -0.07 22.41
C THR A 257 23.87 -0.55 23.77
N PRO A 258 24.52 -1.73 23.89
CA PRO A 258 25.03 -2.16 25.20
C PRO A 258 26.07 -1.17 25.66
N VAL A 259 25.80 -0.51 26.78
CA VAL A 259 26.81 0.30 27.49
C VAL A 259 27.78 -0.70 28.11
N LEU A 260 28.96 -0.84 27.52
CA LEU A 260 30.01 -1.59 28.17
C LEU A 260 30.31 -0.94 29.50
N PRO A 261 30.33 -1.72 30.60
CA PRO A 261 30.74 -1.16 31.90
C PRO A 261 32.10 -0.49 31.71
N SER A 262 32.23 0.75 32.17
CA SER A 262 33.52 1.42 32.18
C SER A 262 34.47 0.61 33.09
N THR A 263 35.24 -0.32 32.45
CA THR A 263 36.23 -1.15 33.17
C THR A 263 37.42 -0.33 33.66
N GLY A 264 37.43 0.99 33.43
CA GLY A 264 38.43 1.97 33.90
C GLY A 264 38.05 2.64 35.22
N GLY A 265 37.38 1.94 36.14
CA GLY A 265 37.07 2.47 37.47
C GLY A 265 38.34 2.77 38.30
N ALA A 266 38.16 3.48 39.43
CA ALA A 266 39.24 3.91 40.35
C ALA A 266 40.28 2.81 40.70
N GLY A 267 39.88 1.54 40.62
CA GLY A 267 40.77 0.40 40.83
C GLY A 267 41.92 0.32 39.82
N THR A 268 41.68 0.55 38.55
CA THR A 268 42.73 0.46 37.50
C THR A 268 43.80 1.54 37.68
N LYS A 269 43.40 2.76 38.09
CA LYS A 269 44.33 3.86 38.38
C LYS A 269 45.16 3.56 39.59
N LEU A 270 44.58 2.96 40.65
CA LEU A 270 45.26 2.54 41.85
C LEU A 270 46.29 1.42 41.61
N TYR A 271 45.93 0.42 40.81
CA TYR A 271 46.83 -0.66 40.44
C TYR A 271 47.98 -0.17 39.54
N THR A 272 47.70 0.74 38.60
CA THR A 272 48.77 1.31 37.73
C THR A 272 49.69 2.20 38.54
N ALA A 273 49.19 3.03 39.45
CA ALA A 273 50.02 3.87 40.36
C ALA A 273 50.82 3.00 41.35
N GLY A 274 50.20 1.98 41.96
CA GLY A 274 50.85 1.02 42.82
C GLY A 274 52.00 0.21 42.14
N GLY A 275 51.71 -0.24 40.90
CA GLY A 275 52.70 -0.92 40.07
C GLY A 275 53.89 -0.05 39.70
N ALA A 276 53.67 1.21 39.34
CA ALA A 276 54.73 2.18 39.06
C ALA A 276 55.62 2.47 40.30
N LEU A 277 55.00 2.60 41.48
CA LEU A 277 55.73 2.76 42.73
C LEU A 277 56.60 1.56 43.11
N LEU A 278 56.10 0.35 42.90
CA LEU A 278 56.87 -0.86 43.14
C LEU A 278 58.08 -0.99 42.17
N ILE A 279 57.92 -0.65 40.92
CA ILE A 279 59.01 -0.63 39.93
C ILE A 279 60.07 0.43 40.33
N ALA A 280 59.67 1.62 40.75
CA ALA A 280 60.57 2.67 41.21
C ALA A 280 61.32 2.25 42.45
N ALA A 281 60.66 1.62 43.45
CA ALA A 281 61.28 1.08 44.65
C ALA A 281 62.30 0.00 44.35
N ALA A 282 61.97 -0.94 43.44
CA ALA A 282 62.90 -1.97 43.02
C ALA A 282 64.15 -1.40 42.33
N ALA A 283 63.95 -0.39 41.45
CA ALA A 283 65.07 0.29 40.77
C ALA A 283 65.98 1.03 41.77
N CYS A 284 65.41 1.70 42.80
CA CYS A 284 66.15 2.33 43.86
C CYS A 284 66.96 1.33 44.70
N LEU A 285 66.38 0.18 45.06
CA LEU A 285 67.07 -0.89 45.77
C LEU A 285 68.25 -1.45 44.97
N LEU A 286 68.05 -1.72 43.68
CA LEU A 286 69.13 -2.17 42.80
C LEU A 286 70.22 -1.11 42.64
N TYR A 287 69.88 0.17 42.56
CA TYR A 287 70.86 1.26 42.51
C TYR A 287 71.68 1.32 43.81
N ILE A 288 71.06 1.24 45.01
CA ILE A 288 71.71 1.24 46.28
C ILE A 288 72.63 0.01 46.41
N GLN A 289 72.19 -1.19 46.02
CA GLN A 289 73.00 -2.40 46.04
C GLN A 289 74.24 -2.27 45.09
N ASN A 290 74.05 -1.75 43.91
CA ASN A 290 75.14 -1.52 42.97
C ASN A 290 76.14 -0.49 43.45
N LYS A 291 75.64 0.60 44.10
CA LYS A 291 76.52 1.58 44.71
C LYS A 291 77.31 1.03 45.88
N ARG A 292 76.75 0.17 46.76
CA ARG A 292 77.44 -0.53 47.82
C ARG A 292 78.48 -1.52 47.29
N ARG A 293 78.21 -2.23 46.26
CA ARG A 293 79.15 -3.14 45.59
C ARG A 293 80.37 -2.40 45.03
N ARG A 294 80.14 -1.23 44.38
CA ARG A 294 81.22 -0.39 43.83
C ARG A 294 82.06 0.28 44.95
N GLY A 295 81.46 0.62 46.10
CA GLY A 295 82.21 1.20 47.23
C GLY A 295 83.02 0.17 47.95
N ALA A 296 82.74 -1.11 47.90
CA ALA A 296 83.55 -2.22 48.46
C ALA A 296 84.72 -2.63 47.62
N GLN A 297 84.82 -2.25 46.33
CA GLN A 297 85.97 -2.59 45.41
C GLN A 297 87.03 -1.48 45.39
N THR A 298 86.93 -0.38 46.16
CA THR A 298 87.91 0.70 46.19
C THR A 298 88.61 0.81 47.54
N SER A 299 88.61 -0.26 48.37
CA SER A 299 89.26 -0.33 49.67
C SER A 299 90.26 -1.54 49.77
N ASP A 300 90.99 -1.80 48.68
CA ASP A 300 92.18 -2.61 48.66
C ASP A 300 93.33 -1.87 48.05
#